data_36f13f6da8241deba21c923c53bc63a2
#
_entry.id   36f13f6da8241deba21c923c53bc63a2
#
_cell.length_a   1.000
_cell.length_b   1.000
_cell.length_c   1.000
_cell.angle_alpha   90.00
_cell.angle_beta   90.00
_cell.angle_gamma   90.00
#
_symmetry.space_group_name_H-M   'P 1'
#
loop_
_entity.id
_entity.type
_entity.pdbx_description
1 polymer ?
#
loop_
_entity_poly.entity_id
_entity_poly.type
_entity_poly.pdbx_seq_one_letter_code
_entity_poly.pdbx_strand_id
1 'polypeptide(L)'
;EIEQAKQDLDLRTFQQEYEATFVNYSGMIYYNFSRDKNIVQKYNKNTGILHIGLDFNVDPMSAVVCVIENDRIFMIDEIQIYSSNTNEMCEEIRTRYKNVQIVVYPDPSARQRKTSAGGLTDLAILKNNGFDVRCRSTAPLVRDRINAVNSKLKNVNGKSSLFIVKSCKN
;
A
#
# COMPACT_ATOMS: atom_id res chain seq x y z
N GLU A 1 -1.53 26.65 -6.43
CA GLU A 1 -1.74 25.93 -5.16
C GLU A 1 -3.08 25.19 -5.17
N ILE A 2 -4.23 25.87 -5.37
CA ILE A 2 -5.58 25.24 -5.40
C ILE A 2 -5.69 24.18 -6.51
N GLU A 3 -5.19 24.47 -7.72
CA GLU A 3 -5.23 23.50 -8.83
C GLU A 3 -4.38 22.25 -8.55
N GLN A 4 -3.25 22.40 -7.85
CA GLN A 4 -2.46 21.25 -7.41
C GLN A 4 -3.21 20.43 -6.34
N ALA A 5 -3.85 21.10 -5.37
CA ALA A 5 -4.64 20.43 -4.35
C ALA A 5 -5.80 19.61 -4.96
N LYS A 6 -6.46 20.11 -6.03
CA LYS A 6 -7.49 19.35 -6.76
C LYS A 6 -6.95 18.11 -7.48
N GLN A 7 -5.67 18.10 -7.85
CA GLN A 7 -5.04 16.93 -8.45
C GLN A 7 -4.64 15.87 -7.39
N ASP A 8 -4.22 16.33 -6.22
CA ASP A 8 -3.63 15.49 -5.18
C ASP A 8 -4.64 14.95 -4.17
N LEU A 9 -5.75 15.68 -3.96
CA LEU A 9 -6.76 15.33 -2.97
C LEU A 9 -8.01 14.69 -3.59
N ASP A 10 -8.77 13.95 -2.81
CA ASP A 10 -10.14 13.57 -3.13
C ASP A 10 -11.12 14.70 -2.79
N LEU A 11 -12.33 14.62 -3.35
CA LEU A 11 -13.31 15.69 -3.22
C LEU A 11 -13.69 16.00 -1.75
N ARG A 12 -13.85 14.98 -0.90
CA ARG A 12 -14.25 15.20 0.50
C ARG A 12 -13.14 15.88 1.29
N THR A 13 -11.90 15.43 1.12
CA THR A 13 -10.73 16.07 1.76
C THR A 13 -10.56 17.50 1.26
N PHE A 14 -10.71 17.74 -0.04
CA PHE A 14 -10.64 19.08 -0.61
C PHE A 14 -11.73 20.01 -0.05
N GLN A 15 -12.97 19.54 0.03
CA GLN A 15 -14.08 20.32 0.60
C GLN A 15 -13.87 20.64 2.08
N GLN A 16 -13.33 19.71 2.86
CA GLN A 16 -13.05 19.93 4.27
C GLN A 16 -11.91 20.93 4.49
N GLU A 17 -10.82 20.83 3.73
CA GLU A 17 -9.61 21.64 3.95
C GLU A 17 -9.67 23.02 3.27
N TYR A 18 -10.33 23.14 2.13
CA TYR A 18 -10.36 24.36 1.32
C TYR A 18 -11.72 25.06 1.28
N GLU A 19 -12.82 24.34 1.47
CA GLU A 19 -14.19 24.89 1.43
C GLU A 19 -14.84 24.93 2.82
N ALA A 20 -14.13 24.51 3.88
CA ALA A 20 -14.62 24.45 5.26
C ALA A 20 -15.96 23.71 5.45
N THR A 21 -16.24 22.74 4.59
CA THR A 21 -17.49 21.98 4.59
C THR A 21 -17.38 20.78 5.51
N PHE A 22 -18.36 20.60 6.43
CA PHE A 22 -18.42 19.38 7.25
C PHE A 22 -18.90 18.19 6.43
N VAL A 23 -18.01 17.22 6.22
CA VAL A 23 -18.32 15.99 5.48
C VAL A 23 -18.54 14.83 6.46
N ASN A 24 -19.76 14.26 6.50
CA ASN A 24 -20.06 13.09 7.30
C ASN A 24 -19.40 11.83 6.74
N TYR A 25 -18.55 11.18 7.53
CA TYR A 25 -17.97 9.87 7.23
C TYR A 25 -18.93 8.75 7.65
N SER A 26 -20.04 8.59 6.95
CA SER A 26 -20.92 7.43 7.16
C SER A 26 -20.76 6.44 6.01
N GLY A 27 -20.45 5.17 6.30
CA GLY A 27 -20.41 4.11 5.30
C GLY A 27 -19.02 3.58 4.94
N MET A 28 -18.74 3.43 3.65
CA MET A 28 -17.52 2.80 3.14
C MET A 28 -16.26 3.61 3.43
N ILE A 29 -15.20 2.94 3.88
CA ILE A 29 -13.88 3.53 4.12
C ILE A 29 -13.27 4.04 2.81
N TYR A 30 -13.28 3.20 1.76
CA TYR A 30 -12.77 3.55 0.43
C TYR A 30 -13.92 3.93 -0.50
N TYR A 31 -14.58 5.04 -0.18
CA TYR A 31 -15.79 5.54 -0.86
C TYR A 31 -15.57 5.97 -2.32
N ASN A 32 -14.32 6.22 -2.72
CA ASN A 32 -13.96 6.57 -4.09
C ASN A 32 -13.67 5.35 -4.98
N PHE A 33 -13.69 4.14 -4.41
CA PHE A 33 -13.47 2.92 -5.19
C PHE A 33 -14.63 2.65 -6.15
N SER A 34 -14.29 2.40 -7.40
CA SER A 34 -15.24 1.98 -8.44
C SER A 34 -14.65 0.79 -9.22
N ARG A 35 -15.41 -0.31 -9.29
CA ARG A 35 -14.97 -1.48 -10.05
C ARG A 35 -14.66 -1.14 -11.51
N ASP A 36 -15.50 -0.32 -12.14
CA ASP A 36 -15.36 0.05 -13.55
C ASP A 36 -14.12 0.92 -13.83
N LYS A 37 -13.66 1.69 -12.83
CA LYS A 37 -12.54 2.65 -12.98
C LYS A 37 -11.23 2.12 -12.41
N ASN A 38 -11.30 1.38 -11.30
CA ASN A 38 -10.10 1.00 -10.56
C ASN A 38 -9.69 -0.47 -10.78
N ILE A 39 -10.54 -1.33 -11.37
CA ILE A 39 -10.16 -2.70 -11.71
C ILE A 39 -9.68 -2.77 -13.15
N VAL A 40 -8.49 -3.34 -13.34
CA VAL A 40 -7.91 -3.64 -14.66
C VAL A 40 -7.77 -5.14 -14.85
N GLN A 41 -7.91 -5.63 -16.07
CA GLN A 41 -7.90 -7.08 -16.35
C GLN A 41 -6.56 -7.72 -16.00
N LYS A 42 -5.46 -7.09 -16.40
CA LYS A 42 -4.09 -7.54 -16.13
C LYS A 42 -3.09 -6.40 -16.30
N TYR A 43 -1.91 -6.58 -15.71
CA TYR A 43 -0.76 -5.71 -15.92
C TYR A 43 0.31 -6.47 -16.72
N ASN A 44 0.68 -5.99 -17.89
CA ASN A 44 1.49 -6.75 -18.89
C ASN A 44 2.91 -6.22 -19.09
N LYS A 45 3.41 -5.32 -18.24
CA LYS A 45 4.75 -4.77 -18.41
C LYS A 45 5.79 -5.51 -17.59
N ASN A 46 7.01 -5.61 -18.11
CA ASN A 46 8.17 -6.04 -17.34
C ASN A 46 8.41 -5.02 -16.22
N THR A 47 8.34 -5.48 -15.00
CA THR A 47 8.42 -4.65 -13.80
C THR A 47 9.88 -4.36 -13.49
N GLY A 48 10.29 -3.08 -13.51
CA GLY A 48 11.64 -2.69 -13.10
C GLY A 48 11.82 -2.76 -11.58
N ILE A 49 10.89 -2.19 -10.81
CA ILE A 49 10.93 -2.12 -9.35
C ILE A 49 9.56 -2.50 -8.80
N LEU A 50 9.55 -3.41 -7.83
CA LEU A 50 8.33 -3.74 -7.06
C LEU A 50 8.30 -2.95 -5.75
N HIS A 51 7.11 -2.44 -5.43
CA HIS A 51 6.82 -1.74 -4.19
C HIS A 51 5.87 -2.61 -3.37
N ILE A 52 6.31 -3.07 -2.20
CA ILE A 52 5.54 -3.99 -1.37
C ILE A 52 5.16 -3.31 -0.06
N GLY A 53 3.86 -3.15 0.17
CA GLY A 53 3.31 -2.78 1.47
C GLY A 53 3.14 -4.04 2.31
N LEU A 54 3.63 -4.05 3.57
CA LEU A 54 3.65 -5.23 4.42
C LEU A 54 3.01 -4.95 5.77
N ASP A 55 2.06 -5.80 6.15
CA ASP A 55 1.43 -5.85 7.47
C ASP A 55 1.85 -7.11 8.21
N PHE A 56 2.33 -6.91 9.47
CA PHE A 56 2.92 -7.96 10.30
C PHE A 56 1.92 -8.68 11.23
N ASN A 57 0.66 -8.75 10.84
CA ASN A 57 -0.27 -9.63 11.54
C ASN A 57 0.19 -11.09 11.41
N VAL A 58 0.01 -11.85 12.47
CA VAL A 58 0.45 -13.27 12.48
C VAL A 58 -0.51 -14.12 11.65
N ASP A 59 -1.79 -13.73 11.57
CA ASP A 59 -2.82 -14.60 11.03
C ASP A 59 -3.96 -13.82 10.34
N PRO A 60 -3.82 -13.56 9.06
CA PRO A 60 -2.67 -13.77 8.19
C PRO A 60 -1.66 -12.61 8.25
N MET A 61 -0.38 -12.89 7.95
CA MET A 61 0.58 -11.89 7.52
C MET A 61 0.26 -11.54 6.06
N SER A 62 0.18 -10.25 5.75
CA SER A 62 -0.32 -9.81 4.45
C SER A 62 0.64 -8.84 3.76
N ALA A 63 0.75 -8.98 2.44
CA ALA A 63 1.49 -8.04 1.61
C ALA A 63 0.70 -7.68 0.35
N VAL A 64 0.81 -6.42 -0.07
CA VAL A 64 0.32 -5.95 -1.35
C VAL A 64 1.50 -5.60 -2.25
N VAL A 65 1.49 -6.10 -3.47
CA VAL A 65 2.57 -5.89 -4.44
C VAL A 65 2.13 -4.90 -5.50
N CYS A 66 2.86 -3.80 -5.60
CA CYS A 66 2.54 -2.71 -6.50
C CYS A 66 3.68 -2.39 -7.47
N VAL A 67 3.31 -1.86 -8.63
CA VAL A 67 4.20 -1.19 -9.56
C VAL A 67 3.78 0.27 -9.67
N ILE A 68 4.76 1.17 -9.72
CA ILE A 68 4.52 2.60 -9.92
C ILE A 68 5.04 2.97 -11.31
N GLU A 69 4.16 3.52 -12.14
CA GLU A 69 4.47 3.94 -13.50
C GLU A 69 3.74 5.23 -13.84
N ASN A 70 4.49 6.28 -14.23
CA ASN A 70 3.93 7.58 -14.62
C ASN A 70 2.87 8.10 -13.61
N ASP A 71 3.22 8.10 -12.33
CA ASP A 71 2.35 8.50 -11.20
C ASP A 71 1.09 7.63 -11.00
N ARG A 72 1.00 6.51 -11.70
CA ARG A 72 -0.04 5.50 -11.50
C ARG A 72 0.49 4.34 -10.69
N ILE A 73 -0.33 3.86 -9.77
CA ILE A 73 -0.05 2.71 -8.92
C ILE A 73 -0.89 1.54 -9.40
N PHE A 74 -0.25 0.44 -9.72
CA PHE A 74 -0.91 -0.81 -10.09
C PHE A 74 -0.65 -1.84 -8.99
N MET A 75 -1.68 -2.22 -8.24
CA MET A 75 -1.65 -3.37 -7.36
C MET A 75 -1.77 -4.62 -8.23
N ILE A 76 -0.67 -5.37 -8.35
CA ILE A 76 -0.55 -6.47 -9.31
C ILE A 76 -0.66 -7.86 -8.68
N ASP A 77 -0.42 -7.95 -7.37
CA ASP A 77 -0.51 -9.20 -6.62
C ASP A 77 -0.75 -8.92 -5.14
N GLU A 78 -1.18 -9.94 -4.42
CA GLU A 78 -1.36 -9.98 -2.99
C GLU A 78 -0.80 -11.28 -2.41
N ILE A 79 -0.23 -11.22 -1.23
CA ILE A 79 0.32 -12.37 -0.52
C ILE A 79 -0.34 -12.42 0.85
N GLN A 80 -0.88 -13.57 1.19
CA GLN A 80 -1.39 -13.85 2.54
C GLN A 80 -0.83 -15.18 3.00
N ILE A 81 -0.21 -15.18 4.19
CA ILE A 81 0.37 -16.37 4.78
C ILE A 81 -0.15 -16.49 6.22
N TYR A 82 -0.79 -17.59 6.50
CA TYR A 82 -1.36 -17.89 7.81
C TYR A 82 -0.32 -18.55 8.70
N SER A 83 -0.40 -18.29 10.02
CA SER A 83 0.50 -18.85 11.05
C SER A 83 1.98 -18.69 10.70
N SER A 84 2.34 -17.53 10.17
CA SER A 84 3.60 -17.22 9.51
C SER A 84 4.47 -16.26 10.34
N ASN A 85 5.71 -16.12 9.90
CA ASN A 85 6.68 -15.17 10.43
C ASN A 85 7.33 -14.37 9.29
N THR A 86 8.11 -13.34 9.67
CA THR A 86 8.71 -12.41 8.70
C THR A 86 9.70 -13.08 7.75
N ASN A 87 10.42 -14.12 8.17
CA ASN A 87 11.34 -14.85 7.29
C ASN A 87 10.58 -15.61 6.20
N GLU A 88 9.49 -16.30 6.55
CA GLU A 88 8.66 -17.03 5.58
C GLU A 88 8.04 -16.07 4.56
N MET A 89 7.59 -14.89 4.98
CA MET A 89 7.13 -13.85 4.05
C MET A 89 8.26 -13.40 3.11
N CYS A 90 9.47 -13.23 3.62
CA CYS A 90 10.64 -12.89 2.79
C CYS A 90 10.93 -13.96 1.74
N GLU A 91 10.89 -15.24 2.14
CA GLU A 91 11.10 -16.38 1.25
C GLU A 91 10.03 -16.45 0.17
N GLU A 92 8.76 -16.26 0.52
CA GLU A 92 7.66 -16.25 -0.41
C GLU A 92 7.81 -15.12 -1.46
N ILE A 93 8.14 -13.90 -0.99
CA ILE A 93 8.39 -12.75 -1.88
C ILE A 93 9.55 -13.07 -2.84
N ARG A 94 10.66 -13.61 -2.35
CA ARG A 94 11.84 -13.97 -3.16
C ARG A 94 11.56 -15.10 -4.15
N THR A 95 10.72 -16.04 -3.77
CA THR A 95 10.33 -17.17 -4.63
C THR A 95 9.46 -16.69 -5.79
N ARG A 96 8.49 -15.80 -5.52
CA ARG A 96 7.62 -15.23 -6.58
C ARG A 96 8.36 -14.25 -7.48
N TYR A 97 9.25 -13.43 -6.93
CA TYR A 97 9.87 -12.31 -7.65
C TYR A 97 11.40 -12.42 -7.69
N LYS A 98 11.89 -13.39 -8.48
CA LYS A 98 13.32 -13.61 -8.69
C LYS A 98 13.93 -12.49 -9.53
N ASN A 99 15.14 -12.03 -9.16
CA ASN A 99 15.91 -11.06 -9.93
C ASN A 99 15.22 -9.71 -10.18
N VAL A 100 14.32 -9.30 -9.30
CA VAL A 100 13.63 -8.01 -9.34
C VAL A 100 14.06 -7.16 -8.15
N GLN A 101 14.27 -5.89 -8.39
CA GLN A 101 14.49 -4.93 -7.30
C GLN A 101 13.20 -4.73 -6.52
N ILE A 102 13.28 -4.84 -5.18
CA ILE A 102 12.12 -4.77 -4.30
C ILE A 102 12.33 -3.72 -3.23
N VAL A 103 11.39 -2.80 -3.13
CA VAL A 103 11.29 -1.80 -2.07
C VAL A 103 10.13 -2.19 -1.16
N VAL A 104 10.40 -2.39 0.13
CA VAL A 104 9.40 -2.79 1.12
C VAL A 104 9.03 -1.62 2.02
N TYR A 105 7.73 -1.42 2.21
CA TYR A 105 7.14 -0.39 3.07
C TYR A 105 6.41 -1.07 4.23
N PRO A 106 7.11 -1.42 5.31
CA PRO A 106 6.51 -2.05 6.47
C PRO A 106 5.78 -1.02 7.34
N ASP A 107 4.81 -1.50 8.12
CA ASP A 107 4.25 -0.70 9.21
C ASP A 107 5.36 -0.34 10.24
N PRO A 108 5.31 0.84 10.88
CA PRO A 108 6.29 1.27 11.86
C PRO A 108 6.48 0.32 13.07
N SER A 109 5.51 -0.56 13.35
CA SER A 109 5.64 -1.63 14.37
C SER A 109 6.80 -2.59 14.08
N ALA A 110 7.24 -2.69 12.82
CA ALA A 110 8.42 -3.47 12.42
C ALA A 110 9.72 -3.11 13.16
N ARG A 111 9.77 -1.95 13.82
CA ARG A 111 10.89 -1.52 14.66
C ARG A 111 10.90 -2.15 16.05
N GLN A 112 9.82 -2.78 16.46
CA GLN A 112 9.71 -3.41 17.77
C GLN A 112 10.53 -4.71 17.80
N ARG A 113 11.28 -4.91 18.91
CA ARG A 113 11.99 -6.16 19.15
C ARG A 113 11.01 -7.25 19.52
N LYS A 114 11.16 -8.41 18.89
CA LYS A 114 10.37 -9.60 19.22
C LYS A 114 11.27 -10.65 19.88
N THR A 115 10.89 -11.14 21.06
CA THR A 115 11.61 -12.19 21.76
C THR A 115 11.64 -13.49 20.96
N SER A 116 10.57 -13.81 20.24
CA SER A 116 10.46 -14.96 19.34
C SER A 116 11.44 -14.95 18.15
N ALA A 117 12.01 -13.79 17.81
CA ALA A 117 12.97 -13.64 16.72
C ALA A 117 14.42 -13.48 17.22
N GLY A 118 14.76 -13.99 18.40
CA GLY A 118 16.10 -13.82 18.96
C GLY A 118 16.50 -12.36 19.23
N GLY A 119 15.52 -11.48 19.48
CA GLY A 119 15.74 -10.06 19.71
C GLY A 119 15.89 -9.22 18.44
N LEU A 120 15.78 -9.80 17.25
CA LEU A 120 15.75 -9.08 15.99
C LEU A 120 14.42 -8.35 15.79
N THR A 121 14.45 -7.23 15.09
CA THR A 121 13.27 -6.53 14.61
C THR A 121 12.86 -7.07 13.23
N ASP A 122 11.58 -6.98 12.88
CA ASP A 122 11.13 -7.32 11.53
C ASP A 122 11.86 -6.48 10.48
N LEU A 123 12.17 -5.22 10.82
CA LEU A 123 12.98 -4.33 9.99
C LEU A 123 14.38 -4.90 9.70
N ALA A 124 15.04 -5.48 10.70
CA ALA A 124 16.35 -6.11 10.55
C ALA A 124 16.25 -7.36 9.67
N ILE A 125 15.22 -8.18 9.87
CA ILE A 125 14.97 -9.39 9.07
C ILE A 125 14.78 -9.02 7.58
N LEU A 126 13.95 -8.03 7.28
CA LEU A 126 13.75 -7.56 5.90
C LEU A 126 15.05 -7.08 5.25
N LYS A 127 15.85 -6.29 5.96
CA LYS A 127 17.15 -5.80 5.47
C LYS A 127 18.16 -6.92 5.24
N ASN A 128 18.23 -7.88 6.17
CA ASN A 128 19.12 -9.05 6.06
C ASN A 128 18.74 -9.94 4.87
N ASN A 129 17.45 -9.94 4.47
CA ASN A 129 16.98 -10.60 3.26
C ASN A 129 17.22 -9.75 1.97
N GLY A 130 17.94 -8.63 2.06
CA GLY A 130 18.38 -7.84 0.91
C GLY A 130 17.30 -6.98 0.28
N PHE A 131 16.23 -6.62 1.00
CA PHE A 131 15.23 -5.65 0.53
C PHE A 131 15.68 -4.20 0.80
N ASP A 132 15.33 -3.29 -0.12
CA ASP A 132 15.34 -1.84 0.19
C ASP A 132 14.14 -1.54 1.09
N VAL A 133 14.40 -1.19 2.36
CA VAL A 133 13.34 -1.03 3.35
C VAL A 133 13.11 0.45 3.69
N ARG A 134 11.93 0.94 3.40
CA ARG A 134 11.49 2.32 3.67
C ARG A 134 10.41 2.34 4.75
N CYS A 135 10.84 2.45 6.00
CA CYS A 135 9.98 2.45 7.18
C CYS A 135 9.91 3.84 7.82
N ARG A 136 8.72 4.36 8.00
CA ARG A 136 8.49 5.62 8.74
C ARG A 136 8.85 5.44 10.22
N SER A 137 9.17 6.53 10.91
CA SER A 137 9.41 6.52 12.36
C SER A 137 8.13 6.31 13.16
N THR A 138 7.02 6.88 12.68
CA THR A 138 5.70 6.82 13.30
C THR A 138 4.62 6.50 12.27
N ALA A 139 3.56 5.83 12.70
CA ALA A 139 2.39 5.59 11.85
C ALA A 139 1.65 6.92 11.61
N PRO A 140 1.29 7.26 10.36
CA PRO A 140 0.37 8.34 10.08
C PRO A 140 -1.00 8.07 10.72
N LEU A 141 -1.77 9.12 10.98
CA LEU A 141 -3.14 8.97 11.45
C LEU A 141 -3.95 8.09 10.49
N VAL A 142 -4.85 7.28 11.03
CA VAL A 142 -5.70 6.38 10.23
C VAL A 142 -6.47 7.17 9.16
N ARG A 143 -7.02 8.34 9.54
CA ARG A 143 -7.70 9.24 8.62
C ARG A 143 -6.83 9.62 7.42
N ASP A 144 -5.57 9.98 7.65
CA ASP A 144 -4.67 10.44 6.60
C ASP A 144 -4.31 9.30 5.64
N ARG A 145 -4.17 8.08 6.16
CA ARG A 145 -3.96 6.86 5.35
C ARG A 145 -5.17 6.57 4.46
N ILE A 146 -6.37 6.67 5.01
CA ILE A 146 -7.63 6.47 4.26
C ILE A 146 -7.77 7.54 3.17
N ASN A 147 -7.52 8.81 3.50
CA ASN A 147 -7.60 9.92 2.55
C ASN A 147 -6.57 9.77 1.42
N ALA A 148 -5.34 9.34 1.74
CA ALA A 148 -4.30 9.09 0.73
C ALA A 148 -4.72 8.01 -0.28
N VAL A 149 -5.40 6.95 0.16
CA VAL A 149 -5.93 5.91 -0.75
C VAL A 149 -7.10 6.47 -1.57
N ASN A 150 -8.07 7.14 -0.93
CA ASN A 150 -9.23 7.70 -1.62
C ASN A 150 -8.83 8.73 -2.69
N SER A 151 -7.81 9.56 -2.43
CA SER A 151 -7.29 10.52 -3.42
C SER A 151 -6.68 9.85 -4.65
N LYS A 152 -6.05 8.68 -4.49
CA LYS A 152 -5.51 7.88 -5.60
C LYS A 152 -6.58 7.07 -6.33
N LEU A 153 -7.63 6.65 -5.63
CA LEU A 153 -8.79 6.01 -6.26
C LEU A 153 -9.55 6.98 -7.16
N LYS A 154 -9.76 8.21 -6.69
CA LYS A 154 -10.37 9.28 -7.48
C LYS A 154 -10.07 10.64 -6.85
N ASN A 155 -9.37 11.51 -7.56
CA ASN A 155 -9.12 12.88 -7.12
C ASN A 155 -10.31 13.82 -7.41
N VAL A 156 -10.22 15.09 -7.00
CA VAL A 156 -11.27 16.12 -7.22
C VAL A 156 -11.64 16.25 -8.70
N ASN A 157 -10.65 16.14 -9.59
CA ASN A 157 -10.84 16.22 -11.04
C ASN A 157 -11.41 14.92 -11.66
N GLY A 158 -11.78 13.94 -10.84
CA GLY A 158 -12.34 12.67 -11.29
C GLY A 158 -11.32 11.68 -11.84
N LYS A 159 -10.01 12.00 -11.78
CA LYS A 159 -8.92 11.14 -12.29
C LYS A 159 -8.57 10.05 -11.28
N SER A 160 -8.43 8.81 -11.74
CA SER A 160 -7.92 7.67 -11.00
C SER A 160 -6.44 7.45 -11.28
N SER A 161 -5.66 7.15 -10.24
CA SER A 161 -4.24 6.80 -10.32
C SER A 161 -3.88 5.54 -9.51
N LEU A 162 -4.86 4.89 -8.87
CA LEU A 162 -4.71 3.59 -8.23
C LEU A 162 -5.58 2.56 -8.95
N PHE A 163 -4.95 1.49 -9.40
CA PHE A 163 -5.58 0.40 -10.14
C PHE A 163 -5.24 -0.94 -9.50
N ILE A 164 -6.20 -1.86 -9.51
CA ILE A 164 -6.08 -3.20 -8.94
C ILE A 164 -6.29 -4.21 -10.06
N VAL A 165 -5.37 -5.14 -10.20
CA VAL A 165 -5.50 -6.21 -11.19
C VAL A 165 -6.55 -7.21 -10.71
N LYS A 166 -7.41 -7.65 -11.62
CA LYS A 166 -8.57 -8.52 -11.34
C LYS A 166 -8.22 -9.85 -10.66
N SER A 167 -6.96 -10.28 -10.73
CA SER A 167 -6.49 -11.48 -10.04
C SER A 167 -6.38 -11.30 -8.52
N CYS A 168 -6.22 -10.05 -8.03
CA CYS A 168 -6.27 -9.74 -6.60
C CYS A 168 -7.72 -9.87 -6.13
N LYS A 169 -7.97 -10.76 -5.15
CA LYS A 169 -9.35 -11.15 -4.76
C LYS A 169 -9.72 -10.73 -3.35
N ASN A 170 -8.72 -10.42 -2.48
CA ASN A 170 -8.92 -10.11 -1.07
C ASN A 170 -8.91 -8.61 -0.80
#